data_724aba401ba6857d786e8b8b1b06171b
#
_entry.id   724aba401ba6857d786e8b8b1b06171b
#
_cell.length_a   1.000
_cell.length_b   1.000
_cell.length_c   1.000
_cell.angle_alpha   90.00
_cell.angle_beta   90.00
_cell.angle_gamma   90.00
#
_symmetry.space_group_name_H-M   'P 1'
#
loop_
_entity.id
_entity.type
_entity.pdbx_description
1 polymer ?
#
loop_
_entity_poly.entity_id
_entity_poly.type
_entity_poly.pdbx_seq_one_letter_code
_entity_poly.pdbx_strand_id
1 'polypeptide(L)'
;MEKRKVNVSLELYEEDLKSILYKVAADGIDLSTLLTGFIGDLVASNYCRNGSDEVDRANSYYDRCWYGTYNEDTFLHYLIGSFEIDYFLSVLEDAELYQEWIADGEDYKEELKEAEDTLNGYYEEWAKRFKNRKVTQDKETAFKSVSDWRKEYETFIDSCETVNEE
;
A
#
# COMPACT_ATOMS: atom_id res chain seq x y z
N MET A 1 -1.62 5.64 18.38
CA MET A 1 -1.93 5.22 16.99
C MET A 1 -3.37 4.73 16.96
N GLU A 2 -4.18 5.22 16.02
CA GLU A 2 -5.59 4.84 15.95
C GLU A 2 -5.76 3.44 15.36
N LYS A 3 -6.67 2.64 15.93
CA LYS A 3 -7.10 1.38 15.34
C LYS A 3 -8.34 1.60 14.48
N ARG A 4 -8.40 0.96 13.35
CA ARG A 4 -9.56 0.96 12.46
C ARG A 4 -10.16 -0.45 12.40
N LYS A 5 -11.49 -0.53 12.41
CA LYS A 5 -12.21 -1.78 12.23
C LYS A 5 -12.52 -1.98 10.75
N VAL A 6 -12.02 -3.06 10.20
CA VAL A 6 -12.21 -3.42 8.79
C VAL A 6 -13.16 -4.61 8.71
N ASN A 7 -14.21 -4.49 7.89
CA ASN A 7 -15.13 -5.57 7.60
C ASN A 7 -14.73 -6.23 6.27
N VAL A 8 -14.48 -7.53 6.30
CA VAL A 8 -14.09 -8.33 5.13
C VAL A 8 -15.14 -9.40 4.87
N SER A 9 -15.60 -9.51 3.64
CA SER A 9 -16.45 -10.61 3.19
C SER A 9 -15.57 -11.71 2.59
N LEU A 10 -15.72 -12.94 3.06
CA LEU A 10 -15.00 -14.10 2.56
C LEU A 10 -15.98 -15.08 1.91
N GLU A 11 -15.65 -15.56 0.73
CA GLU A 11 -16.35 -16.65 0.07
C GLU A 11 -15.50 -17.92 0.20
N LEU A 12 -15.98 -18.87 0.97
CA LEU A 12 -15.29 -20.13 1.25
C LEU A 12 -16.20 -21.32 0.89
N TYR A 13 -15.61 -22.42 0.44
CA TYR A 13 -16.33 -23.67 0.38
C TYR A 13 -16.75 -24.12 1.78
N GLU A 14 -17.91 -24.79 1.89
CA GLU A 14 -18.45 -25.20 3.18
C GLU A 14 -17.48 -26.09 3.98
N GLU A 15 -16.78 -26.98 3.30
CA GLU A 15 -15.80 -27.89 3.91
C GLU A 15 -14.59 -27.12 4.46
N ASP A 16 -14.11 -26.11 3.74
CA ASP A 16 -12.99 -25.26 4.15
C ASP A 16 -13.41 -24.38 5.33
N LEU A 17 -14.60 -23.78 5.26
CA LEU A 17 -15.16 -23.00 6.35
C LEU A 17 -15.27 -23.84 7.64
N LYS A 18 -15.83 -25.05 7.53
CA LYS A 18 -15.95 -25.96 8.67
C LYS A 18 -14.58 -26.32 9.25
N SER A 19 -13.62 -26.62 8.40
CA SER A 19 -12.26 -27.00 8.80
C SER A 19 -11.55 -25.87 9.53
N ILE A 20 -11.64 -24.63 9.01
CA ILE A 20 -10.99 -23.49 9.66
C ILE A 20 -11.68 -23.12 10.98
N LEU A 21 -13.01 -23.18 11.06
CA LEU A 21 -13.74 -22.91 12.29
C LEU A 21 -13.41 -23.93 13.40
N TYR A 22 -13.25 -25.21 13.06
CA TYR A 22 -12.80 -26.21 14.03
C TYR A 22 -11.39 -25.93 14.53
N LYS A 23 -10.48 -25.55 13.61
CA LYS A 23 -9.10 -25.24 13.96
C LYS A 23 -9.02 -24.05 14.94
N VAL A 24 -9.63 -22.93 14.61
CA VAL A 24 -9.58 -21.73 15.45
C VAL A 24 -10.27 -21.96 16.80
N ALA A 25 -11.39 -22.72 16.83
CA ALA A 25 -12.07 -23.05 18.07
C ALA A 25 -11.22 -23.95 18.99
N ALA A 26 -10.46 -24.89 18.42
CA ALA A 26 -9.54 -25.74 19.18
C ALA A 26 -8.42 -24.93 19.87
N ASP A 27 -7.99 -23.84 19.24
CA ASP A 27 -6.97 -22.92 19.76
C ASP A 27 -7.57 -21.80 20.65
N GLY A 28 -8.89 -21.77 20.83
CA GLY A 28 -9.59 -20.76 21.65
C GLY A 28 -9.60 -19.36 21.02
N ILE A 29 -9.46 -19.26 19.71
CA ILE A 29 -9.52 -18.00 18.97
C ILE A 29 -10.67 -18.02 17.96
N ASP A 30 -10.98 -16.88 17.39
CA ASP A 30 -11.91 -16.76 16.26
C ASP A 30 -11.20 -16.49 14.93
N LEU A 31 -11.95 -16.53 13.83
CA LEU A 31 -11.44 -16.29 12.50
C LEU A 31 -10.88 -14.86 12.34
N SER A 32 -11.49 -13.87 12.99
CA SER A 32 -11.04 -12.49 12.96
C SER A 32 -9.65 -12.34 13.61
N THR A 33 -9.46 -12.99 14.76
CA THR A 33 -8.18 -13.03 15.47
C THR A 33 -7.10 -13.69 14.62
N LEU A 34 -7.43 -14.81 13.96
CA LEU A 34 -6.50 -15.48 13.05
C LEU A 34 -6.07 -14.57 11.89
N LEU A 35 -7.03 -13.93 11.21
CA LEU A 35 -6.74 -13.04 10.09
C LEU A 35 -5.98 -11.80 10.51
N THR A 36 -6.32 -11.21 11.64
CA THR A 36 -5.61 -10.05 12.20
C THR A 36 -4.15 -10.41 12.52
N GLY A 37 -3.92 -11.57 13.10
CA GLY A 37 -2.57 -12.08 13.37
C GLY A 37 -1.76 -12.27 12.09
N PHE A 38 -2.35 -12.92 11.07
CA PHE A 38 -1.70 -13.12 9.78
C PHE A 38 -1.34 -11.80 9.08
N ILE A 39 -2.25 -10.82 9.09
CA ILE A 39 -1.99 -9.49 8.52
C ILE A 39 -0.88 -8.79 9.31
N GLY A 40 -0.88 -8.88 10.64
CA GLY A 40 0.18 -8.32 11.47
C GLY A 40 1.56 -8.90 11.14
N ASP A 41 1.64 -10.21 10.92
CA ASP A 41 2.88 -10.87 10.51
C ASP A 41 3.30 -10.44 9.10
N LEU A 42 2.35 -10.34 8.16
CA LEU A 42 2.62 -9.96 6.78
C LEU A 42 3.23 -8.55 6.64
N VAL A 43 2.72 -7.59 7.41
CA VAL A 43 3.19 -6.18 7.36
C VAL A 43 4.26 -5.87 8.40
N ALA A 44 4.81 -6.88 9.06
CA ALA A 44 5.82 -6.73 10.12
C ALA A 44 5.42 -5.69 11.18
N SER A 45 4.12 -5.67 11.55
CA SER A 45 3.56 -4.72 12.48
C SER A 45 4.29 -4.72 13.83
N ASN A 46 4.47 -3.55 14.44
CA ASN A 46 4.96 -3.44 15.83
C ASN A 46 4.04 -4.14 16.84
N TYR A 47 2.83 -4.51 16.44
CA TYR A 47 1.85 -5.28 17.23
C TYR A 47 1.85 -6.77 16.89
N CYS A 48 2.70 -7.20 15.97
CA CYS A 48 2.93 -8.60 15.69
C CYS A 48 3.46 -9.29 16.97
N ARG A 49 2.80 -10.34 17.42
CA ARG A 49 3.21 -11.10 18.62
C ARG A 49 4.24 -12.17 18.29
N ASN A 50 4.47 -12.39 17.02
CA ASN A 50 5.33 -13.43 16.51
C ASN A 50 6.72 -12.87 16.23
N GLY A 51 7.70 -13.75 16.14
CA GLY A 51 9.07 -13.36 15.84
C GLY A 51 9.30 -13.10 14.33
N SER A 52 10.51 -12.71 13.99
CA SER A 52 10.94 -12.46 12.60
C SER A 52 10.68 -13.64 11.66
N ASP A 53 10.81 -14.86 12.14
CA ASP A 53 10.58 -16.08 11.34
C ASP A 53 9.12 -16.18 10.83
N GLU A 54 8.15 -15.71 11.60
CA GLU A 54 6.73 -15.71 11.17
C GLU A 54 6.45 -14.62 10.14
N VAL A 55 7.08 -13.46 10.29
CA VAL A 55 7.07 -12.40 9.26
C VAL A 55 7.62 -12.93 7.94
N ASP A 56 8.76 -13.62 7.97
CA ASP A 56 9.39 -14.21 6.79
C ASP A 56 8.49 -15.26 6.13
N ARG A 57 7.78 -16.07 6.92
CA ARG A 57 6.82 -17.06 6.41
C ARG A 57 5.60 -16.43 5.77
N ALA A 58 5.03 -15.40 6.41
CA ALA A 58 3.88 -14.68 5.87
C ALA A 58 4.22 -13.99 4.54
N ASN A 59 5.38 -13.33 4.46
CA ASN A 59 5.87 -12.72 3.24
C ASN A 59 6.17 -13.76 2.16
N SER A 60 6.81 -14.88 2.50
CA SER A 60 7.06 -15.97 1.55
C SER A 60 5.76 -16.57 0.99
N TYR A 61 4.69 -16.63 1.79
CA TYR A 61 3.39 -17.05 1.32
C TYR A 61 2.77 -16.02 0.35
N TYR A 62 2.82 -14.73 0.71
CA TYR A 62 2.34 -13.64 -0.12
C TYR A 62 3.05 -13.63 -1.47
N ASP A 63 4.38 -13.66 -1.47
CA ASP A 63 5.21 -13.66 -2.66
C ASP A 63 4.86 -14.83 -3.61
N ARG A 64 4.69 -16.02 -3.05
CA ARG A 64 4.34 -17.21 -3.83
C ARG A 64 2.94 -17.12 -4.44
N CYS A 65 1.97 -16.54 -3.72
CA CYS A 65 0.57 -16.52 -4.16
C CYS A 65 0.25 -15.35 -5.08
N TRP A 66 0.96 -14.21 -4.92
CA TRP A 66 0.53 -12.96 -5.52
C TRP A 66 1.62 -12.26 -6.33
N TYR A 67 2.86 -12.23 -5.81
CA TYR A 67 3.92 -11.41 -6.37
C TYR A 67 4.32 -11.81 -7.79
N GLY A 68 4.46 -13.07 -8.08
CA GLY A 68 4.80 -13.55 -9.43
C GLY A 68 3.63 -13.61 -10.42
N THR A 69 2.40 -13.28 -9.99
CA THR A 69 1.18 -13.43 -10.78
C THR A 69 0.73 -12.12 -11.41
N TYR A 70 1.05 -10.98 -10.80
CA TYR A 70 0.70 -9.67 -11.27
C TYR A 70 1.91 -8.97 -11.92
N ASN A 71 1.63 -8.14 -12.90
CA ASN A 71 2.66 -7.40 -13.61
C ASN A 71 3.24 -6.31 -12.69
N GLU A 72 4.31 -6.64 -12.01
CA GLU A 72 4.99 -5.81 -11.02
C GLU A 72 5.72 -4.61 -11.63
N ASP A 73 5.82 -4.58 -12.94
CA ASP A 73 6.51 -3.55 -13.69
C ASP A 73 5.70 -2.24 -13.78
N THR A 74 4.88 -1.92 -12.75
CA THR A 74 4.19 -0.63 -12.66
C THR A 74 4.93 0.34 -11.75
N PHE A 75 4.75 1.63 -11.99
CA PHE A 75 5.38 2.67 -11.18
C PHE A 75 4.88 2.65 -9.72
N LEU A 76 3.57 2.48 -9.52
CA LEU A 76 2.98 2.33 -8.19
C LEU A 76 3.61 1.16 -7.42
N HIS A 77 3.76 0.02 -8.07
CA HIS A 77 4.38 -1.16 -7.44
C HIS A 77 5.84 -0.91 -7.05
N TYR A 78 6.56 -0.19 -7.88
CA TYR A 78 7.92 0.23 -7.57
C TYR A 78 7.98 1.10 -6.30
N LEU A 79 7.12 2.11 -6.19
CA LEU A 79 7.09 2.99 -5.03
C LEU A 79 6.74 2.25 -3.73
N ILE A 80 5.75 1.33 -3.79
CA ILE A 80 5.37 0.51 -2.64
C ILE A 80 6.51 -0.45 -2.26
N GLY A 81 7.09 -1.14 -3.22
CA GLY A 81 8.16 -2.12 -3.00
C GLY A 81 9.48 -1.51 -2.53
N SER A 82 9.74 -0.23 -2.83
CA SER A 82 10.90 0.51 -2.33
C SER A 82 10.64 1.27 -1.03
N PHE A 83 9.42 1.21 -0.47
CA PHE A 83 8.99 1.98 0.71
C PHE A 83 9.02 3.51 0.52
N GLU A 84 8.92 3.98 -0.72
CA GLU A 84 8.99 5.40 -1.07
C GLU A 84 7.62 6.03 -1.33
N ILE A 85 6.55 5.25 -1.24
CA ILE A 85 5.20 5.70 -1.59
C ILE A 85 4.74 6.89 -0.73
N ASP A 86 4.99 6.86 0.58
CA ASP A 86 4.55 7.93 1.50
C ASP A 86 5.28 9.25 1.20
N TYR A 87 6.59 9.17 0.95
CA TYR A 87 7.37 10.36 0.58
C TYR A 87 6.97 10.89 -0.79
N PHE A 88 6.79 10.01 -1.77
CA PHE A 88 6.31 10.42 -3.09
C PHE A 88 4.96 11.13 -3.02
N LEU A 89 4.01 10.61 -2.24
CA LEU A 89 2.70 11.22 -2.04
C LEU A 89 2.79 12.59 -1.36
N SER A 90 3.65 12.73 -0.35
CA SER A 90 3.89 14.01 0.31
C SER A 90 4.42 15.07 -0.67
N VAL A 91 5.41 14.71 -1.51
CA VAL A 91 5.94 15.63 -2.53
C VAL A 91 4.90 15.97 -3.60
N LEU A 92 4.02 15.01 -3.94
CA LEU A 92 2.93 15.24 -4.88
C LEU A 92 1.91 16.24 -4.31
N GLU A 93 1.56 16.13 -3.02
CA GLU A 93 0.70 17.09 -2.32
C GLU A 93 1.31 18.48 -2.29
N ASP A 94 2.59 18.58 -1.96
CA ASP A 94 3.30 19.85 -1.95
C ASP A 94 3.28 20.50 -3.33
N ALA A 95 3.52 19.73 -4.40
CA ALA A 95 3.46 20.23 -5.77
C ALA A 95 2.06 20.74 -6.16
N GLU A 96 1.00 20.03 -5.80
CA GLU A 96 -0.39 20.44 -6.01
C GLU A 96 -0.70 21.74 -5.25
N LEU A 97 -0.26 21.85 -4.00
CA LEU A 97 -0.44 23.03 -3.16
C LEU A 97 0.32 24.25 -3.70
N TYR A 98 1.58 24.09 -4.14
CA TYR A 98 2.34 25.17 -4.75
C TYR A 98 1.71 25.65 -6.07
N GLN A 99 1.13 24.75 -6.88
CA GLN A 99 0.39 25.14 -8.08
C GLN A 99 -0.83 26.02 -7.74
N GLU A 100 -1.58 25.69 -6.69
CA GLU A 100 -2.72 26.49 -6.22
C GLU A 100 -2.25 27.87 -5.75
N TRP A 101 -1.23 27.95 -4.93
CA TRP A 101 -0.72 29.23 -4.42
C TRP A 101 -0.16 30.12 -5.53
N ILE A 102 0.51 29.55 -6.52
CA ILE A 102 0.97 30.30 -7.69
C ILE A 102 -0.22 30.84 -8.50
N ALA A 103 -1.31 30.08 -8.61
CA ALA A 103 -2.53 30.54 -9.28
C ALA A 103 -3.19 31.70 -8.52
N ASP A 104 -3.05 31.75 -7.20
CA ASP A 104 -3.52 32.84 -6.32
C ASP A 104 -2.55 34.05 -6.30
N GLY A 105 -1.44 33.98 -7.01
CA GLY A 105 -0.48 35.08 -7.19
C GLY A 105 0.70 35.06 -6.24
N GLU A 106 0.91 33.98 -5.50
CA GLU A 106 2.07 33.79 -4.63
C GLU A 106 3.30 33.28 -5.40
N ASP A 107 4.50 33.47 -4.85
CA ASP A 107 5.76 33.14 -5.53
C ASP A 107 6.38 31.86 -4.94
N TYR A 108 5.88 30.71 -5.37
CA TYR A 108 6.36 29.35 -5.02
C TYR A 108 6.91 28.58 -6.23
N LYS A 109 7.45 29.30 -7.21
CA LYS A 109 7.90 28.67 -8.48
C LYS A 109 9.16 27.82 -8.29
N GLU A 110 10.04 28.22 -7.38
CA GLU A 110 11.25 27.43 -7.09
C GLU A 110 10.90 26.15 -6.35
N GLU A 111 10.04 26.23 -5.34
CA GLU A 111 9.56 25.09 -4.57
C GLU A 111 8.78 24.11 -5.45
N LEU A 112 7.89 24.60 -6.31
CA LEU A 112 7.19 23.77 -7.27
C LEU A 112 8.17 23.01 -8.19
N LYS A 113 9.17 23.72 -8.68
CA LYS A 113 10.18 23.11 -9.55
C LYS A 113 10.97 22.03 -8.82
N GLU A 114 11.39 22.25 -7.57
CA GLU A 114 12.09 21.25 -6.77
C GLU A 114 11.21 20.00 -6.53
N ALA A 115 9.92 20.20 -6.23
CA ALA A 115 8.98 19.11 -6.08
C ALA A 115 8.80 18.32 -7.40
N GLU A 116 8.61 19.02 -8.51
CA GLU A 116 8.51 18.40 -9.84
C GLU A 116 9.79 17.64 -10.24
N ASP A 117 10.98 18.21 -9.97
CA ASP A 117 12.26 17.55 -10.24
C ASP A 117 12.41 16.28 -9.39
N THR A 118 11.96 16.30 -8.14
CA THR A 118 11.94 15.13 -7.26
C THR A 118 11.03 14.04 -7.79
N LEU A 119 9.78 14.37 -8.11
CA LEU A 119 8.80 13.43 -8.68
C LEU A 119 9.31 12.81 -10.01
N ASN A 120 9.92 13.65 -10.85
CA ASN A 120 10.54 13.20 -12.11
C ASN A 120 11.70 12.23 -11.86
N GLY A 121 12.51 12.49 -10.84
CA GLY A 121 13.62 11.62 -10.44
C GLY A 121 13.17 10.20 -10.13
N TYR A 122 12.07 10.04 -9.40
CA TYR A 122 11.47 8.72 -9.12
C TYR A 122 11.03 7.99 -10.38
N TYR A 123 10.34 8.70 -11.27
CA TYR A 123 9.91 8.10 -12.54
C TYR A 123 11.10 7.67 -13.40
N GLU A 124 12.13 8.53 -13.52
CA GLU A 124 13.32 8.22 -14.30
C GLU A 124 14.10 7.03 -13.72
N GLU A 125 14.20 6.93 -12.40
CA GLU A 125 14.85 5.81 -11.75
C GLU A 125 14.11 4.50 -12.02
N TRP A 126 12.81 4.49 -11.88
CA TRP A 126 11.99 3.34 -12.25
C TRP A 126 12.14 3.00 -13.74
N ALA A 127 12.04 3.98 -14.64
CA ALA A 127 12.15 3.78 -16.07
C ALA A 127 13.52 3.23 -16.50
N LYS A 128 14.60 3.53 -15.78
CA LYS A 128 15.95 2.96 -16.04
C LYS A 128 15.99 1.44 -15.92
N ARG A 129 15.08 0.82 -15.16
CA ARG A 129 14.95 -0.64 -15.04
C ARG A 129 14.61 -1.30 -16.37
N PHE A 130 14.01 -0.56 -17.26
CA PHE A 130 13.58 -1.03 -18.60
C PHE A 130 14.58 -0.68 -19.70
N LYS A 131 15.85 -0.41 -19.37
CA LYS A 131 16.87 0.06 -20.32
C LYS A 131 16.92 -0.73 -21.64
N ASN A 132 16.59 -2.02 -21.60
CA ASN A 132 16.57 -2.91 -22.77
C ASN A 132 15.15 -3.42 -23.08
N ARG A 133 14.10 -2.85 -22.48
CA ARG A 133 12.70 -3.23 -22.65
C ARG A 133 11.85 -1.96 -22.81
N LYS A 134 10.64 -2.12 -23.31
CA LYS A 134 9.69 -1.01 -23.34
C LYS A 134 9.18 -0.72 -21.93
N VAL A 135 9.19 0.54 -21.51
CA VAL A 135 8.55 0.99 -20.27
C VAL A 135 7.05 0.69 -20.33
N THR A 136 6.49 0.16 -19.25
CA THR A 136 5.09 -0.30 -19.19
C THR A 136 4.08 0.84 -19.10
N GLN A 137 4.49 1.99 -18.56
CA GLN A 137 3.67 3.18 -18.41
C GLN A 137 4.48 4.42 -18.84
N ASP A 138 3.86 5.37 -19.54
CA ASP A 138 4.41 6.72 -19.65
C ASP A 138 4.24 7.48 -18.32
N LYS A 139 4.88 8.64 -18.20
CA LYS A 139 4.91 9.42 -16.97
C LYS A 139 3.50 9.84 -16.52
N GLU A 140 2.67 10.31 -17.44
CA GLU A 140 1.31 10.76 -17.12
C GLU A 140 0.48 9.59 -16.58
N THR A 141 0.50 8.45 -17.26
CA THR A 141 -0.19 7.23 -16.81
C THR A 141 0.35 6.73 -15.48
N ALA A 142 1.67 6.78 -15.26
CA ALA A 142 2.31 6.37 -14.03
C ALA A 142 1.86 7.22 -12.84
N PHE A 143 1.90 8.54 -12.97
CA PHE A 143 1.48 9.48 -11.91
C PHE A 143 -0.02 9.39 -11.64
N LYS A 144 -0.82 9.30 -12.72
CA LYS A 144 -2.25 9.10 -12.59
C LYS A 144 -2.59 7.82 -11.81
N SER A 145 -1.89 6.73 -12.06
CA SER A 145 -2.14 5.46 -11.34
C SER A 145 -1.88 5.59 -9.83
N VAL A 146 -0.88 6.37 -9.43
CA VAL A 146 -0.60 6.64 -8.01
C VAL A 146 -1.69 7.52 -7.40
N SER A 147 -2.10 8.59 -8.09
CA SER A 147 -3.16 9.49 -7.62
C SER A 147 -4.52 8.79 -7.51
N ASP A 148 -4.87 7.94 -8.48
CA ASP A 148 -6.11 7.16 -8.44
C ASP A 148 -6.10 6.16 -7.28
N TRP A 149 -5.00 5.42 -7.08
CA TRP A 149 -4.81 4.52 -5.96
C TRP A 149 -4.92 5.25 -4.60
N ARG A 150 -4.31 6.44 -4.48
CA ARG A 150 -4.40 7.25 -3.27
C ARG A 150 -5.85 7.57 -2.91
N LYS A 151 -6.65 8.03 -3.88
CA LYS A 151 -8.07 8.35 -3.68
C LYS A 151 -8.89 7.13 -3.24
N GLU A 152 -8.64 5.98 -3.83
CA GLU A 152 -9.29 4.73 -3.45
C GLU A 152 -8.90 4.32 -2.02
N TYR A 153 -7.61 4.42 -1.69
CA TYR A 153 -7.08 4.12 -0.37
C TYR A 153 -7.67 5.05 0.71
N GLU A 154 -7.67 6.37 0.49
CA GLU A 154 -8.25 7.34 1.41
C GLU A 154 -9.75 7.09 1.63
N THR A 155 -10.49 6.87 0.55
CA THR A 155 -11.92 6.54 0.61
C THR A 155 -12.17 5.27 1.43
N PHE A 156 -11.33 4.27 1.25
CA PHE A 156 -11.43 3.03 2.03
C PHE A 156 -11.15 3.26 3.51
N ILE A 157 -10.06 3.95 3.85
CA ILE A 157 -9.70 4.26 5.25
C ILE A 157 -10.80 5.07 5.94
N ASP A 158 -11.37 6.06 5.26
CA ASP A 158 -12.44 6.90 5.80
C ASP A 158 -13.74 6.12 6.02
N SER A 159 -13.96 5.05 5.25
CA SER A 159 -15.10 4.16 5.44
C SER A 159 -14.96 3.24 6.65
N CYS A 160 -13.76 3.07 7.20
CA CYS A 160 -13.50 2.20 8.33
C CYS A 160 -13.84 2.88 9.66
N GLU A 161 -14.54 2.16 10.55
CA GLU A 161 -14.87 2.65 11.90
C GLU A 161 -13.60 2.82 12.74
N THR A 162 -13.46 3.98 13.40
CA THR A 162 -12.40 4.20 14.40
C THR A 162 -12.74 3.45 15.68
N VAL A 163 -11.79 2.66 16.18
CA VAL A 163 -11.91 1.96 17.45
C VAL A 163 -11.28 2.81 18.55
N ASN A 164 -12.10 3.37 19.42
CA ASN A 164 -11.61 4.03 20.63
C ASN A 164 -11.16 2.94 21.63
N GLU A 165 -9.92 2.99 22.06
CA GLU A 165 -9.45 2.15 23.17
C GLU A 165 -10.04 2.74 24.46
N GLU A 166 -10.86 1.95 25.19
CA GLU A 166 -11.30 2.22 26.56
C GLU A 166 -10.17 1.89 27.56
#